data_e8cef51c660409578394f539192409c9
#
_entry.id   e8cef51c660409578394f539192409c9
#
_cell.length_a   1.000
_cell.length_b   1.000
_cell.length_c   1.000
_cell.angle_alpha   90.00
_cell.angle_beta   90.00
_cell.angle_gamma   90.00
#
_symmetry.space_group_name_H-M   'P 1'
#
loop_
_entity.id
_entity.type
_entity.pdbx_description
1 polymer ?
#
loop_
_entity_poly.entity_id
_entity_poly.type
_entity_poly.pdbx_seq_one_letter_code
_entity_poly.pdbx_strand_id
1 'polypeptide(L)'
;GIYQASFLRISNGGTAIIPAEVTDYLNIFDMRPYFIPSLVTFNYTPLDERDKRNVIAFGAPGTGKSYFFKKYLDEHHVSSDDYERVTFYSDYSYSQFIGTYKPVDVGGMITYKFVPGPFMRTLVAALEDASTTAPHKHYLIIEELNRAKAAAVFGDMFQLLDRDDTGRSEYSINASEDIRAYLAEHFGGAASAYSKLAIPNNMYIFATMNSADQGVFPMDTAFKRRWNFNYIGIDDEEFKVNIDPSTGVKTATECQSGTFNLADGAVEWNVLRRAINAKLSNDRIKAHEDKLMGPFFMKTQDSTGTCLFTLGHEDEEFSTLFCEKVIMYLFEDAAK
;
A
#
# COMPACT_ATOMS: atom_id res chain seq x y z
N GLY A 1 -15.59 31.81 26.50
CA GLY A 1 -15.64 32.88 27.40
C GLY A 1 -15.42 34.26 26.77
N ILE A 2 -14.18 34.68 26.58
CA ILE A 2 -13.83 36.05 26.12
C ILE A 2 -14.31 36.30 24.69
N TYR A 3 -14.38 35.28 23.90
CA TYR A 3 -14.80 35.40 22.50
C TYR A 3 -16.30 35.53 22.29
N GLN A 4 -17.11 34.94 23.15
CA GLN A 4 -18.55 35.08 23.08
C GLN A 4 -19.03 36.55 23.33
N ALA A 5 -18.33 37.27 24.19
CA ALA A 5 -18.70 38.67 24.46
C ALA A 5 -18.41 39.61 23.27
N SER A 6 -17.44 39.27 22.42
CA SER A 6 -17.11 40.05 21.24
C SER A 6 -18.07 39.80 20.08
N PHE A 7 -18.59 38.58 19.97
CA PHE A 7 -19.56 38.22 18.96
C PHE A 7 -20.94 38.84 19.14
N LEU A 8 -21.31 39.15 20.37
CA LEU A 8 -22.64 39.66 20.70
C LEU A 8 -22.81 41.16 20.44
N ARG A 9 -21.82 41.84 19.89
CA ARG A 9 -21.82 43.29 19.72
C ARG A 9 -21.84 43.81 18.31
N ILE A 10 -22.19 43.02 17.38
CA ILE A 10 -21.90 43.27 15.97
C ILE A 10 -23.03 44.00 15.24
N SER A 11 -24.23 44.03 15.74
CA SER A 11 -25.29 44.73 15.06
C SER A 11 -25.63 46.08 15.74
N ASN A 12 -25.89 47.09 14.94
CA ASN A 12 -26.27 48.45 15.32
C ASN A 12 -27.39 48.54 16.39
N GLY A 13 -27.04 48.21 17.65
CA GLY A 13 -27.95 48.25 18.77
C GLY A 13 -28.93 47.11 18.93
N GLY A 14 -28.78 46.05 18.12
CA GLY A 14 -29.57 44.84 18.21
C GLY A 14 -28.78 43.67 18.80
N THR A 15 -29.47 42.68 19.35
CA THR A 15 -28.91 41.47 19.93
C THR A 15 -28.82 40.33 18.91
N ALA A 16 -29.14 40.56 17.66
CA ALA A 16 -29.10 39.52 16.59
C ALA A 16 -27.80 39.58 15.80
N ILE A 17 -27.10 38.46 15.71
CA ILE A 17 -25.96 38.30 14.85
C ILE A 17 -26.48 37.89 13.45
N ILE A 18 -26.20 38.73 12.46
CA ILE A 18 -26.57 38.42 11.08
C ILE A 18 -25.54 37.46 10.44
N PRO A 19 -25.98 36.56 9.56
CA PRO A 19 -25.09 35.56 8.94
C PRO A 19 -23.86 36.14 8.23
N ALA A 20 -23.99 37.33 7.65
CA ALA A 20 -22.86 38.02 6.99
C ALA A 20 -21.77 38.42 7.99
N GLU A 21 -22.14 38.90 9.16
CA GLU A 21 -21.19 39.30 10.21
C GLU A 21 -20.46 38.09 10.79
N VAL A 22 -21.13 36.96 10.90
CA VAL A 22 -20.49 35.69 11.30
C VAL A 22 -19.45 35.26 10.27
N THR A 23 -19.76 35.38 8.99
CA THR A 23 -18.85 35.05 7.90
C THR A 23 -17.63 35.98 7.88
N ASP A 24 -17.84 37.28 8.08
CA ASP A 24 -16.75 38.25 8.13
C ASP A 24 -15.87 38.03 9.36
N TYR A 25 -16.43 37.65 10.47
CA TYR A 25 -15.70 37.32 11.69
C TYR A 25 -14.86 36.05 11.51
N LEU A 26 -15.42 35.02 10.91
CA LEU A 26 -14.71 33.79 10.57
C LEU A 26 -13.57 34.07 9.59
N ASN A 27 -13.74 35.04 8.68
CA ASN A 27 -12.70 35.46 7.76
C ASN A 27 -11.55 36.19 8.47
N ILE A 28 -11.87 37.11 9.42
CA ILE A 28 -10.86 37.88 10.16
C ILE A 28 -9.99 36.99 11.04
N PHE A 29 -10.59 35.99 11.66
CA PHE A 29 -9.86 35.05 12.53
C PHE A 29 -9.39 33.80 11.79
N ASP A 30 -9.57 33.77 10.48
CA ASP A 30 -9.20 32.63 9.65
C ASP A 30 -9.76 31.30 10.21
N MET A 31 -11.00 31.36 10.69
CA MET A 31 -11.66 30.19 11.29
C MET A 31 -12.22 29.20 10.26
N ARG A 32 -12.32 29.61 8.98
CA ARG A 32 -12.82 28.75 7.90
C ARG A 32 -12.10 27.40 7.82
N PRO A 33 -10.81 27.40 8.00
CA PRO A 33 -10.08 26.16 7.93
C PRO A 33 -10.30 25.21 9.10
N TYR A 34 -10.74 25.68 10.24
CA TYR A 34 -11.14 24.77 11.32
C TYR A 34 -12.42 24.00 10.98
N PHE A 35 -13.18 24.47 10.01
CA PHE A 35 -14.42 23.86 9.57
C PHE A 35 -14.25 23.02 8.31
N ILE A 36 -13.26 23.32 7.44
CA ILE A 36 -13.09 22.60 6.18
C ILE A 36 -12.72 21.13 6.39
N PRO A 37 -11.75 20.74 7.23
CA PRO A 37 -11.46 19.33 7.47
C PRO A 37 -12.51 18.58 8.28
N SER A 38 -13.31 19.29 9.10
CA SER A 38 -14.39 18.69 9.88
C SER A 38 -15.76 18.79 9.21
N LEU A 39 -15.91 19.68 8.23
CA LEU A 39 -17.14 19.87 7.45
C LEU A 39 -17.11 19.17 6.09
N VAL A 40 -16.00 18.58 5.69
CA VAL A 40 -16.06 17.57 4.65
C VAL A 40 -16.77 16.36 5.26
N THR A 41 -18.08 16.48 5.36
CA THR A 41 -18.95 15.34 5.61
C THR A 41 -18.86 14.54 4.33
N PHE A 42 -17.93 13.62 4.31
CA PHE A 42 -17.85 12.64 3.27
C PHE A 42 -19.19 11.90 3.27
N ASN A 43 -20.05 12.15 2.29
CA ASN A 43 -21.23 11.34 2.02
C ASN A 43 -20.75 9.99 1.47
N TYR A 44 -20.06 9.27 2.34
CA TYR A 44 -19.47 8.01 2.02
C TYR A 44 -20.52 6.92 2.19
N THR A 45 -20.84 6.23 1.12
CA THR A 45 -21.52 4.94 1.23
C THR A 45 -20.58 4.04 2.02
N PRO A 46 -20.99 3.45 3.15
CA PRO A 46 -20.13 2.56 3.90
C PRO A 46 -19.64 1.48 2.94
N LEU A 47 -18.33 1.44 2.74
CA LEU A 47 -17.71 0.32 2.05
C LEU A 47 -18.00 -0.92 2.88
N ASP A 48 -18.16 -2.07 2.22
CA ASP A 48 -18.38 -3.35 2.88
C ASP A 48 -17.49 -3.44 4.12
N GLU A 49 -18.05 -3.72 5.29
CA GLU A 49 -17.34 -3.80 6.58
C GLU A 49 -16.12 -4.73 6.54
N ARG A 50 -16.04 -5.59 5.50
CA ARG A 50 -14.93 -6.48 5.21
C ARG A 50 -13.74 -5.83 4.52
N ASP A 51 -13.87 -4.62 4.03
CA ASP A 51 -12.78 -3.90 3.34
C ASP A 51 -11.76 -3.35 4.34
N LYS A 52 -10.71 -4.12 4.58
CA LYS A 52 -9.61 -3.75 5.46
C LYS A 52 -8.76 -2.65 4.83
N ARG A 53 -8.52 -1.56 5.57
CA ARG A 53 -7.82 -0.36 5.07
C ARG A 53 -6.31 -0.53 5.00
N ASN A 54 -5.73 -1.24 5.97
CA ASN A 54 -4.29 -1.46 6.04
C ASN A 54 -4.05 -2.97 5.98
N VAL A 55 -3.40 -3.46 4.92
CA VAL A 55 -3.19 -4.91 4.70
C VAL A 55 -1.73 -5.18 4.39
N ILE A 56 -1.14 -6.16 5.06
CA ILE A 56 0.16 -6.72 4.68
C ILE A 56 -0.04 -8.12 4.13
N ALA A 57 0.31 -8.34 2.87
CA ALA A 57 0.47 -9.67 2.30
C ALA A 57 1.89 -10.18 2.58
N PHE A 58 2.00 -11.32 3.23
CA PHE A 58 3.29 -11.90 3.60
C PHE A 58 3.35 -13.38 3.29
N GLY A 59 4.55 -13.92 3.15
CA GLY A 59 4.80 -15.34 2.82
C GLY A 59 6.19 -15.53 2.23
N ALA A 60 6.46 -16.75 1.81
CA ALA A 60 7.72 -17.15 1.21
C ALA A 60 8.03 -16.42 -0.12
N PRO A 61 9.28 -16.41 -0.58
CA PRO A 61 9.62 -15.82 -1.89
C PRO A 61 8.91 -16.56 -3.03
N GLY A 62 8.39 -15.81 -4.00
CA GLY A 62 7.71 -16.36 -5.17
C GLY A 62 6.29 -16.89 -4.94
N THR A 63 5.64 -16.58 -3.81
CA THR A 63 4.24 -16.98 -3.53
C THR A 63 3.19 -16.11 -4.24
N GLY A 64 3.59 -15.01 -4.92
CA GLY A 64 2.64 -14.16 -5.65
C GLY A 64 2.12 -12.95 -4.86
N LYS A 65 2.77 -12.52 -3.78
CA LYS A 65 2.35 -11.39 -2.93
C LYS A 65 2.02 -10.11 -3.72
N SER A 66 2.91 -9.68 -4.61
CA SER A 66 2.68 -8.47 -5.42
C SER A 66 1.56 -8.68 -6.46
N TYR A 67 1.41 -9.91 -6.95
CA TYR A 67 0.34 -10.29 -7.86
C TYR A 67 -1.02 -10.30 -7.15
N PHE A 68 -1.07 -10.68 -5.88
CA PHE A 68 -2.27 -10.64 -5.06
C PHE A 68 -2.91 -9.24 -5.06
N PHE A 69 -2.13 -8.19 -4.83
CA PHE A 69 -2.67 -6.83 -4.88
C PHE A 69 -2.97 -6.37 -6.31
N LYS A 70 -2.17 -6.76 -7.31
CA LYS A 70 -2.50 -6.47 -8.70
C LYS A 70 -3.85 -7.07 -9.08
N LYS A 71 -4.06 -8.33 -8.77
CA LYS A 71 -5.33 -9.05 -9.01
C LYS A 71 -6.51 -8.35 -8.31
N TYR A 72 -6.31 -7.94 -7.05
CA TYR A 72 -7.31 -7.17 -6.30
C TYR A 72 -7.68 -5.87 -7.02
N LEU A 73 -6.71 -5.09 -7.49
CA LEU A 73 -6.97 -3.84 -8.22
C LEU A 73 -7.69 -4.09 -9.55
N ASP A 74 -7.28 -5.12 -10.28
CA ASP A 74 -7.88 -5.49 -11.57
C ASP A 74 -9.36 -5.94 -11.37
N GLU A 75 -9.63 -6.76 -10.37
CA GLU A 75 -10.99 -7.25 -10.02
C GLU A 75 -11.92 -6.12 -9.56
N HIS A 76 -11.38 -5.08 -8.93
CA HIS A 76 -12.13 -3.92 -8.47
C HIS A 76 -12.12 -2.75 -9.48
N HIS A 77 -11.59 -2.98 -10.68
CA HIS A 77 -11.51 -1.98 -11.76
C HIS A 77 -10.89 -0.65 -11.34
N VAL A 78 -9.85 -0.72 -10.47
CA VAL A 78 -9.16 0.47 -9.97
C VAL A 78 -8.35 1.10 -11.10
N SER A 79 -8.56 2.39 -11.34
CA SER A 79 -7.79 3.15 -12.33
C SER A 79 -6.31 3.25 -11.94
N SER A 80 -5.43 3.37 -12.94
CA SER A 80 -4.01 3.65 -12.71
C SER A 80 -3.76 4.96 -11.94
N ASP A 81 -4.69 5.89 -12.01
CA ASP A 81 -4.59 7.19 -11.34
C ASP A 81 -5.02 7.13 -9.86
N ASP A 82 -5.72 6.06 -9.48
CA ASP A 82 -6.24 5.85 -8.12
C ASP A 82 -5.28 5.04 -7.24
N TYR A 83 -4.12 4.63 -7.74
CA TYR A 83 -3.13 3.96 -6.91
C TYR A 83 -1.70 4.41 -7.20
N GLU A 84 -0.90 4.42 -6.15
CA GLU A 84 0.53 4.64 -6.23
C GLU A 84 1.28 3.43 -5.66
N ARG A 85 2.37 3.01 -6.34
CA ARG A 85 3.20 1.89 -5.91
C ARG A 85 4.62 2.36 -5.62
N VAL A 86 5.14 1.97 -4.47
CA VAL A 86 6.50 2.31 -4.02
C VAL A 86 7.18 1.06 -3.46
N THR A 87 8.49 0.96 -3.65
CA THR A 87 9.30 -0.12 -3.07
C THR A 87 10.20 0.44 -1.98
N PHE A 88 10.14 -0.15 -0.78
CA PHE A 88 11.06 0.20 0.29
C PHE A 88 12.41 -0.50 0.09
N TYR A 89 13.47 0.18 0.49
CA TYR A 89 14.85 -0.30 0.51
C TYR A 89 15.56 0.23 1.76
N SER A 90 16.73 -0.29 2.11
CA SER A 90 17.37 -0.07 3.42
C SER A 90 17.46 1.39 3.86
N ASP A 91 17.74 2.30 2.93
CA ASP A 91 17.94 3.73 3.19
C ASP A 91 16.70 4.58 2.86
N TYR A 92 15.55 3.93 2.62
CA TYR A 92 14.31 4.65 2.36
C TYR A 92 13.88 5.43 3.60
N SER A 93 13.58 6.71 3.43
CA SER A 93 13.43 7.66 4.53
C SER A 93 12.04 8.31 4.60
N TYR A 94 11.72 8.90 5.76
CA TYR A 94 10.54 9.73 5.97
C TYR A 94 10.39 10.83 4.90
N SER A 95 11.48 11.52 4.58
CA SER A 95 11.46 12.60 3.58
C SER A 95 11.15 12.12 2.16
N GLN A 96 11.50 10.89 1.83
CA GLN A 96 11.14 10.30 0.53
C GLN A 96 9.69 9.82 0.51
N PHE A 97 9.20 9.34 1.65
CA PHE A 97 7.87 8.79 1.78
C PHE A 97 6.78 9.86 1.97
N ILE A 98 7.03 10.83 2.83
CA ILE A 98 6.08 11.90 3.14
C ILE A 98 6.33 13.11 2.23
N GLY A 99 7.56 13.55 2.12
CA GLY A 99 7.94 14.70 1.31
C GLY A 99 8.98 15.55 1.98
N THR A 100 9.57 16.43 1.21
CA THR A 100 10.60 17.37 1.68
C THR A 100 10.73 18.56 0.74
N TYR A 101 11.30 19.66 1.23
CA TYR A 101 11.68 20.80 0.39
C TYR A 101 12.83 20.41 -0.55
N LYS A 102 12.65 20.71 -1.84
CA LYS A 102 13.68 20.53 -2.87
C LYS A 102 13.83 21.78 -3.69
N PRO A 103 15.02 22.09 -4.22
CA PRO A 103 15.19 23.12 -5.21
C PRO A 103 14.47 22.69 -6.51
N VAL A 104 13.63 23.56 -7.04
CA VAL A 104 12.94 23.40 -8.32
C VAL A 104 13.16 24.61 -9.18
N ASP A 105 13.30 24.41 -10.49
CA ASP A 105 13.36 25.50 -11.46
C ASP A 105 11.93 25.98 -11.77
N VAL A 106 11.70 27.27 -11.57
CA VAL A 106 10.45 27.92 -11.94
C VAL A 106 10.80 29.10 -12.84
N GLY A 107 10.68 28.91 -14.15
CA GLY A 107 10.94 29.95 -15.14
C GLY A 107 12.40 30.43 -15.17
N GLY A 108 13.38 29.56 -14.95
CA GLY A 108 14.81 29.87 -14.93
C GLY A 108 15.34 30.36 -13.57
N MET A 109 14.49 30.40 -12.54
CA MET A 109 14.89 30.71 -11.16
C MET A 109 14.76 29.49 -10.26
N ILE A 110 15.81 29.20 -9.48
CA ILE A 110 15.77 28.13 -8.48
C ILE A 110 15.00 28.64 -7.27
N THR A 111 13.92 27.97 -6.96
CA THR A 111 13.13 28.18 -5.74
C THR A 111 13.02 26.86 -4.95
N TYR A 112 12.72 26.92 -3.67
CA TYR A 112 12.50 25.75 -2.86
C TYR A 112 11.00 25.50 -2.74
N LYS A 113 10.55 24.29 -3.10
CA LYS A 113 9.17 23.86 -2.94
C LYS A 113 9.10 22.54 -2.17
N PHE A 114 8.03 22.37 -1.42
CA PHE A 114 7.72 21.07 -0.83
C PHE A 114 7.33 20.10 -1.96
N VAL A 115 8.09 19.01 -2.08
CA VAL A 115 7.82 17.93 -3.04
C VAL A 115 7.22 16.78 -2.26
N PRO A 116 5.92 16.48 -2.43
CA PRO A 116 5.25 15.42 -1.71
C PRO A 116 5.80 14.05 -2.09
N GLY A 117 5.98 13.20 -1.10
CA GLY A 117 6.25 11.78 -1.30
C GLY A 117 4.98 10.97 -1.61
N PRO A 118 5.11 9.67 -1.89
CA PRO A 118 3.98 8.83 -2.28
C PRO A 118 2.83 8.81 -1.25
N PHE A 119 3.14 8.79 0.04
CA PHE A 119 2.11 8.86 1.07
C PHE A 119 1.29 10.16 0.96
N MET A 120 1.96 11.31 0.86
CA MET A 120 1.27 12.59 0.79
C MET A 120 0.51 12.77 -0.52
N ARG A 121 1.03 12.27 -1.65
CA ARG A 121 0.29 12.32 -2.92
C ARG A 121 -1.00 11.51 -2.84
N THR A 122 -0.92 10.27 -2.35
CA THR A 122 -2.11 9.43 -2.18
C THR A 122 -3.09 10.03 -1.17
N LEU A 123 -2.58 10.60 -0.07
CA LEU A 123 -3.42 11.25 0.94
C LEU A 123 -4.17 12.45 0.35
N VAL A 124 -3.49 13.31 -0.40
CA VAL A 124 -4.09 14.50 -1.01
C VAL A 124 -5.13 14.09 -2.05
N ALA A 125 -4.82 13.15 -2.94
CA ALA A 125 -5.79 12.63 -3.91
C ALA A 125 -7.04 12.05 -3.22
N ALA A 126 -6.85 11.29 -2.15
CA ALA A 126 -7.96 10.76 -1.37
C ALA A 126 -8.80 11.87 -0.69
N LEU A 127 -8.16 12.93 -0.20
CA LEU A 127 -8.86 14.07 0.42
C LEU A 127 -9.64 14.91 -0.61
N GLU A 128 -9.05 15.12 -1.81
CA GLU A 128 -9.76 15.83 -2.91
C GLU A 128 -11.02 15.08 -3.30
N ASP A 129 -10.86 13.79 -3.56
CA ASP A 129 -11.95 12.96 -4.03
C ASP A 129 -13.01 12.72 -2.95
N ALA A 130 -12.60 12.62 -1.71
CA ALA A 130 -13.51 12.51 -0.57
C ALA A 130 -14.47 13.70 -0.40
N SER A 131 -14.17 14.84 -1.01
CA SER A 131 -15.05 16.00 -1.07
C SER A 131 -16.12 15.91 -2.17
N THR A 132 -16.03 14.91 -3.04
CA THR A 132 -16.97 14.70 -4.16
C THR A 132 -18.23 13.95 -3.73
N THR A 133 -19.24 13.92 -4.59
CA THR A 133 -20.49 13.18 -4.33
C THR A 133 -20.37 11.66 -4.50
N ALA A 134 -19.31 11.20 -5.16
CA ALA A 134 -19.03 9.79 -5.42
C ALA A 134 -17.52 9.54 -5.31
N PRO A 135 -16.97 9.51 -4.08
CA PRO A 135 -15.54 9.36 -3.88
C PRO A 135 -15.04 7.99 -4.33
N HIS A 136 -13.89 7.97 -5.03
CA HIS A 136 -13.17 6.76 -5.36
C HIS A 136 -12.29 6.31 -4.20
N LYS A 137 -11.84 5.06 -4.26
CA LYS A 137 -10.85 4.51 -3.35
C LYS A 137 -9.46 4.81 -3.89
N HIS A 138 -8.58 5.30 -3.05
CA HIS A 138 -7.16 5.54 -3.38
C HIS A 138 -6.27 4.55 -2.66
N TYR A 139 -5.29 3.99 -3.35
CA TYR A 139 -4.45 2.93 -2.83
C TYR A 139 -2.98 3.32 -2.83
N LEU A 140 -2.33 3.16 -1.70
CA LEU A 140 -0.87 3.21 -1.59
C LEU A 140 -0.36 1.77 -1.43
N ILE A 141 0.41 1.29 -2.40
CA ILE A 141 0.99 -0.05 -2.39
C ILE A 141 2.47 0.04 -2.06
N ILE A 142 2.88 -0.56 -0.96
CA ILE A 142 4.25 -0.57 -0.47
C ILE A 142 4.83 -1.96 -0.67
N GLU A 143 5.73 -2.10 -1.63
CA GLU A 143 6.48 -3.34 -1.81
C GLU A 143 7.66 -3.39 -0.84
N GLU A 144 7.93 -4.60 -0.31
CA GLU A 144 9.09 -4.88 0.56
C GLU A 144 9.11 -4.01 1.82
N LEU A 145 7.97 -3.88 2.51
CA LEU A 145 7.78 -3.00 3.66
C LEU A 145 8.88 -3.12 4.72
N ASN A 146 9.36 -4.33 4.98
CA ASN A 146 10.37 -4.63 6.00
C ASN A 146 11.83 -4.48 5.50
N ARG A 147 12.05 -4.07 4.24
CA ARG A 147 13.38 -3.70 3.75
C ARG A 147 13.87 -2.34 4.24
N ALA A 148 12.97 -1.54 4.81
CA ALA A 148 13.30 -0.32 5.53
C ALA A 148 12.84 -0.43 6.99
N LYS A 149 13.29 0.49 7.84
CA LYS A 149 12.75 0.65 9.20
C LYS A 149 11.36 1.29 9.12
N ALA A 150 10.34 0.50 8.83
CA ALA A 150 9.00 0.97 8.49
C ALA A 150 8.46 2.02 9.49
N ALA A 151 8.59 1.81 10.80
CA ALA A 151 8.15 2.78 11.80
C ALA A 151 8.86 4.14 11.66
N ALA A 152 10.15 4.16 11.30
CA ALA A 152 10.89 5.40 11.08
C ALA A 152 10.51 6.08 9.75
N VAL A 153 10.22 5.30 8.71
CA VAL A 153 9.75 5.82 7.42
C VAL A 153 8.38 6.48 7.55
N PHE A 154 7.47 5.89 8.31
CA PHE A 154 6.16 6.48 8.60
C PHE A 154 6.26 7.67 9.57
N GLY A 155 7.23 7.66 10.50
CA GLY A 155 7.38 8.71 11.49
C GLY A 155 6.12 8.89 12.33
N ASP A 156 5.64 10.13 12.45
CA ASP A 156 4.40 10.48 13.15
C ASP A 156 3.12 10.04 12.42
N MET A 157 3.18 9.87 11.08
CA MET A 157 2.07 9.31 10.28
C MET A 157 1.68 7.89 10.72
N PHE A 158 2.56 7.21 11.42
CA PHE A 158 2.31 5.92 12.01
C PHE A 158 1.06 5.89 12.92
N GLN A 159 0.77 6.98 13.65
CA GLN A 159 -0.43 7.06 14.50
C GLN A 159 -1.73 7.09 13.69
N LEU A 160 -1.65 7.55 12.45
CA LEU A 160 -2.81 7.63 11.56
C LEU A 160 -3.31 6.28 11.04
N LEU A 161 -2.51 5.23 11.23
CA LEU A 161 -2.85 3.87 10.80
C LEU A 161 -3.87 3.19 11.72
N ASP A 162 -4.11 3.70 12.94
CA ASP A 162 -5.25 3.25 13.75
C ASP A 162 -6.53 3.78 13.09
N ARG A 163 -7.44 2.87 12.71
CA ARG A 163 -8.68 3.21 12.01
C ARG A 163 -9.89 2.98 12.91
N ASP A 164 -10.83 3.92 12.87
CA ASP A 164 -12.13 3.80 13.51
C ASP A 164 -13.09 2.90 12.71
N ASP A 165 -14.29 2.68 13.23
CA ASP A 165 -15.31 1.83 12.57
C ASP A 165 -15.77 2.36 11.21
N THR A 166 -15.53 3.64 10.92
CA THR A 166 -15.81 4.25 9.61
C THR A 166 -14.65 4.08 8.62
N GLY A 167 -13.49 3.59 9.08
CA GLY A 167 -12.28 3.42 8.30
C GLY A 167 -11.41 4.68 8.20
N ARG A 168 -11.70 5.75 8.96
CA ARG A 168 -10.85 6.94 9.10
C ARG A 168 -9.77 6.71 10.16
N SER A 169 -8.74 7.57 10.18
CA SER A 169 -7.83 7.60 11.33
C SER A 169 -8.62 7.89 12.62
N GLU A 170 -8.48 7.02 13.62
CA GLU A 170 -9.07 7.21 14.96
C GLU A 170 -8.48 8.44 15.63
N TYR A 171 -7.19 8.69 15.45
CA TYR A 171 -6.47 9.84 16.00
C TYR A 171 -5.97 10.73 14.87
N SER A 172 -5.98 12.04 15.11
CA SER A 172 -5.29 13.00 14.26
C SER A 172 -3.93 13.37 14.86
N ILE A 173 -2.97 13.70 14.01
CA ILE A 173 -1.67 14.26 14.42
C ILE A 173 -1.61 15.76 14.10
N ASN A 174 -0.65 16.45 14.70
CA ASN A 174 -0.33 17.82 14.30
C ASN A 174 0.52 17.78 13.03
N ALA A 175 0.05 18.39 11.96
CA ALA A 175 0.82 18.54 10.74
C ALA A 175 2.00 19.49 10.97
N SER A 176 3.15 19.16 10.40
CA SER A 176 4.31 20.08 10.38
C SER A 176 3.98 21.38 9.61
N GLU A 177 4.76 22.42 9.82
CA GLU A 177 4.58 23.67 9.08
C GLU A 177 4.66 23.49 7.57
N ASP A 178 5.59 22.64 7.13
CA ASP A 178 5.78 22.30 5.72
C ASP A 178 4.54 21.63 5.11
N ILE A 179 3.97 20.66 5.81
CA ILE A 179 2.76 19.96 5.38
C ILE A 179 1.57 20.90 5.37
N ARG A 180 1.43 21.76 6.41
CA ARG A 180 0.37 22.76 6.46
C ARG A 180 0.44 23.75 5.30
N ALA A 181 1.63 24.25 5.01
CA ALA A 181 1.85 25.16 3.88
C ALA A 181 1.51 24.49 2.54
N TYR A 182 1.96 23.26 2.35
CA TYR A 182 1.67 22.48 1.15
C TYR A 182 0.16 22.24 0.97
N LEU A 183 -0.55 21.84 2.03
CA LEU A 183 -1.99 21.61 1.96
C LEU A 183 -2.75 22.91 1.70
N ALA A 184 -2.30 24.03 2.27
CA ALA A 184 -2.89 25.34 2.02
C ALA A 184 -2.66 25.82 0.57
N GLU A 185 -1.48 25.55 0.00
CA GLU A 185 -1.22 25.83 -1.42
C GLU A 185 -2.14 24.99 -2.33
N HIS A 186 -2.39 23.74 -1.96
CA HIS A 186 -3.16 22.80 -2.77
C HIS A 186 -4.68 23.01 -2.67
N PHE A 187 -5.22 23.12 -1.44
CA PHE A 187 -6.66 23.24 -1.19
C PHE A 187 -7.15 24.70 -1.00
N GLY A 188 -6.22 25.63 -0.91
CA GLY A 188 -6.51 27.02 -0.59
C GLY A 188 -6.67 27.28 0.91
N GLY A 189 -6.79 28.56 1.28
CA GLY A 189 -6.94 28.99 2.67
C GLY A 189 -5.60 29.19 3.38
N ALA A 190 -5.64 29.39 4.70
CA ALA A 190 -4.43 29.59 5.49
C ALA A 190 -3.85 28.29 6.01
N ALA A 191 -2.51 28.23 6.15
CA ALA A 191 -1.80 27.05 6.66
C ALA A 191 -2.25 26.60 8.06
N SER A 192 -2.70 27.53 8.90
CA SER A 192 -3.23 27.22 10.24
C SER A 192 -4.44 26.29 10.23
N ALA A 193 -5.13 26.24 9.11
CA ALA A 193 -6.27 25.39 8.84
C ALA A 193 -5.96 23.91 8.83
N TYR A 194 -4.83 23.62 8.33
CA TYR A 194 -4.36 22.25 8.15
C TYR A 194 -3.51 21.78 9.32
N SER A 195 -3.81 22.30 10.51
CA SER A 195 -3.08 21.99 11.75
C SER A 195 -3.24 20.53 12.19
N LYS A 196 -4.31 19.85 11.76
CA LYS A 196 -4.57 18.46 12.06
C LYS A 196 -4.61 17.65 10.79
N LEU A 197 -3.96 16.48 10.84
CA LEU A 197 -3.90 15.52 9.74
C LEU A 197 -4.53 14.20 10.17
N ALA A 198 -5.33 13.62 9.29
CA ALA A 198 -5.95 12.31 9.47
C ALA A 198 -6.10 11.64 8.09
N ILE A 199 -6.02 10.33 8.03
CA ILE A 199 -6.24 9.58 6.80
C ILE A 199 -7.76 9.40 6.61
N PRO A 200 -8.31 9.74 5.44
CA PRO A 200 -9.73 9.55 5.15
C PRO A 200 -10.06 8.05 4.95
N ASN A 201 -11.33 7.72 4.98
CA ASN A 201 -11.81 6.35 4.88
C ASN A 201 -11.70 5.75 3.47
N ASN A 202 -11.52 6.57 2.43
CA ASN A 202 -11.30 6.15 1.05
C ASN A 202 -9.81 5.92 0.71
N MET A 203 -8.88 6.09 1.65
CA MET A 203 -7.45 5.78 1.47
C MET A 203 -7.10 4.42 2.06
N TYR A 204 -6.57 3.54 1.23
CA TYR A 204 -6.12 2.20 1.54
C TYR A 204 -4.60 2.10 1.47
N ILE A 205 -4.00 1.35 2.37
CA ILE A 205 -2.55 1.13 2.38
C ILE A 205 -2.30 -0.37 2.37
N PHE A 206 -1.77 -0.86 1.26
CA PHE A 206 -1.43 -2.26 1.06
C PHE A 206 0.09 -2.42 1.05
N ALA A 207 0.58 -3.48 1.64
CA ALA A 207 2.02 -3.72 1.67
C ALA A 207 2.35 -5.19 1.45
N THR A 208 3.51 -5.46 0.84
CA THR A 208 4.08 -6.80 0.79
C THR A 208 5.28 -6.89 1.71
N MET A 209 5.53 -8.07 2.25
CA MET A 209 6.78 -8.35 2.95
C MET A 209 7.20 -9.80 2.78
N ASN A 210 8.51 -10.02 2.74
CA ASN A 210 9.11 -11.34 2.85
C ASN A 210 9.41 -11.64 4.32
N SER A 211 8.99 -12.78 4.82
CA SER A 211 9.12 -13.13 6.24
C SER A 211 10.54 -13.53 6.65
N ALA A 212 11.31 -14.09 5.73
CA ALA A 212 12.63 -14.69 6.01
C ALA A 212 13.80 -14.13 5.24
N ASP A 213 13.65 -13.01 4.58
CA ASP A 213 14.72 -12.44 3.78
C ASP A 213 15.88 -11.92 4.67
N GLN A 214 17.11 -12.13 4.22
CA GLN A 214 18.28 -11.54 4.88
C GLN A 214 18.30 -10.03 4.64
N GLY A 215 18.64 -9.24 5.67
CA GLY A 215 18.69 -7.77 5.56
C GLY A 215 17.32 -7.08 5.69
N VAL A 216 16.32 -7.75 6.24
CA VAL A 216 15.04 -7.13 6.61
C VAL A 216 15.06 -6.61 8.05
N PHE A 217 14.32 -5.54 8.31
CA PHE A 217 14.19 -4.98 9.64
C PHE A 217 12.98 -5.58 10.37
N PRO A 218 13.12 -5.92 11.65
CA PRO A 218 12.00 -6.37 12.45
C PRO A 218 11.01 -5.22 12.65
N MET A 219 9.73 -5.54 12.57
CA MET A 219 8.65 -4.61 12.91
C MET A 219 8.22 -4.83 14.36
N ASP A 220 8.08 -3.74 15.12
CA ASP A 220 7.58 -3.80 16.48
C ASP A 220 6.08 -4.15 16.56
N THR A 221 5.64 -4.54 17.74
CA THR A 221 4.24 -4.96 17.97
C THR A 221 3.27 -3.79 17.79
N ALA A 222 3.69 -2.56 18.14
CA ALA A 222 2.84 -1.39 18.00
C ALA A 222 2.58 -1.06 16.52
N PHE A 223 3.57 -1.25 15.65
CA PHE A 223 3.39 -1.13 14.21
C PHE A 223 2.51 -2.24 13.66
N LYS A 224 2.79 -3.50 14.04
CA LYS A 224 2.05 -4.68 13.54
C LYS A 224 0.56 -4.63 13.84
N ARG A 225 0.14 -4.19 15.03
CA ARG A 225 -1.27 -4.17 15.45
C ARG A 225 -2.18 -3.31 14.57
N ARG A 226 -1.61 -2.38 13.79
CA ARG A 226 -2.34 -1.47 12.91
C ARG A 226 -2.62 -2.04 11.52
N TRP A 227 -2.15 -3.27 11.30
CA TRP A 227 -2.25 -3.94 10.02
C TRP A 227 -3.04 -5.24 10.13
N ASN A 228 -3.74 -5.54 9.06
CA ASN A 228 -4.33 -6.84 8.84
C ASN A 228 -3.34 -7.69 8.06
N PHE A 229 -2.91 -8.78 8.65
CA PHE A 229 -1.96 -9.68 8.02
C PHE A 229 -2.70 -10.70 7.16
N ASN A 230 -2.33 -10.79 5.89
CA ASN A 230 -2.80 -11.79 4.96
C ASN A 230 -1.63 -12.70 4.57
N TYR A 231 -1.67 -13.92 5.10
CA TYR A 231 -0.67 -14.92 4.78
C TYR A 231 -0.98 -15.52 3.41
N ILE A 232 0.03 -15.57 2.52
CA ILE A 232 -0.05 -16.26 1.23
C ILE A 232 0.80 -17.51 1.35
N GLY A 233 0.14 -18.66 1.44
CA GLY A 233 0.76 -19.95 1.58
C GLY A 233 1.60 -20.32 0.37
N ILE A 234 2.49 -21.27 0.56
CA ILE A 234 3.49 -21.68 -0.44
C ILE A 234 2.87 -22.21 -1.73
N ASP A 235 1.64 -22.73 -1.66
CA ASP A 235 0.94 -23.36 -2.78
C ASP A 235 -0.43 -22.71 -3.07
N ASP A 236 -0.82 -21.62 -2.37
CA ASP A 236 -2.15 -21.03 -2.47
C ASP A 236 -2.49 -20.55 -3.88
N GLU A 237 -1.53 -19.97 -4.58
CA GLU A 237 -1.69 -19.44 -5.95
C GLU A 237 -1.31 -20.46 -7.04
N GLU A 238 -1.06 -21.73 -6.68
CA GLU A 238 -0.80 -22.81 -7.64
C GLU A 238 -2.08 -23.20 -8.40
N PHE A 239 -3.25 -22.96 -7.80
CA PHE A 239 -4.53 -23.32 -8.37
C PHE A 239 -5.37 -22.09 -8.71
N LYS A 240 -5.93 -22.05 -9.93
CA LYS A 240 -7.00 -21.12 -10.28
C LYS A 240 -8.32 -21.72 -9.82
N VAL A 241 -9.01 -21.02 -8.93
CA VAL A 241 -10.36 -21.39 -8.50
C VAL A 241 -11.37 -20.68 -9.41
N ASN A 242 -12.02 -21.44 -10.27
CA ASN A 242 -13.16 -20.96 -11.05
C ASN A 242 -14.44 -21.25 -10.27
N ILE A 243 -15.27 -20.21 -10.09
CA ILE A 243 -16.59 -20.33 -9.49
C ILE A 243 -17.59 -20.25 -10.63
N ASP A 244 -18.37 -21.29 -10.83
CA ASP A 244 -19.48 -21.25 -11.77
C ASP A 244 -20.55 -20.28 -11.23
N PRO A 245 -20.83 -19.17 -11.94
CA PRO A 245 -21.73 -18.14 -11.44
C PRO A 245 -23.20 -18.63 -11.33
N SER A 246 -23.56 -19.72 -12.00
CA SER A 246 -24.91 -20.27 -11.99
C SER A 246 -25.14 -21.31 -10.90
N THR A 247 -24.12 -22.06 -10.54
CA THR A 247 -24.22 -23.18 -9.59
C THR A 247 -23.47 -22.94 -8.30
N GLY A 248 -22.57 -21.96 -8.25
CA GLY A 248 -21.67 -21.70 -7.10
C GLY A 248 -20.61 -22.79 -6.91
N VAL A 249 -20.50 -23.75 -7.85
CA VAL A 249 -19.52 -24.84 -7.77
C VAL A 249 -18.13 -24.29 -8.00
N LYS A 250 -17.22 -24.56 -7.06
CA LYS A 250 -15.81 -24.21 -7.17
C LYS A 250 -15.05 -25.35 -7.83
N THR A 251 -14.43 -25.06 -8.96
CA THR A 251 -13.48 -25.97 -9.62
C THR A 251 -12.09 -25.39 -9.50
N ALA A 252 -11.15 -26.13 -8.92
CA ALA A 252 -9.76 -25.78 -8.90
C ALA A 252 -9.06 -26.36 -10.14
N THR A 253 -8.47 -25.49 -10.93
CA THR A 253 -7.63 -25.89 -12.06
C THR A 253 -6.18 -25.58 -11.71
N GLU A 254 -5.30 -26.60 -11.74
CA GLU A 254 -3.86 -26.41 -11.54
C GLU A 254 -3.33 -25.43 -12.60
N CYS A 255 -2.58 -24.42 -12.16
CA CYS A 255 -1.94 -23.49 -13.06
C CYS A 255 -0.77 -24.25 -13.72
N GLN A 256 -0.79 -24.39 -15.03
CA GLN A 256 0.34 -24.94 -15.77
C GLN A 256 1.57 -24.08 -15.53
N SER A 257 2.61 -24.69 -15.03
CA SER A 257 3.83 -24.00 -14.56
C SER A 257 5.02 -24.23 -15.48
N GLY A 258 4.85 -24.31 -16.76
CA GLY A 258 5.95 -24.55 -17.68
C GLY A 258 6.63 -25.91 -17.50
N THR A 259 6.86 -26.59 -18.62
CA THR A 259 7.47 -27.90 -18.67
C THR A 259 8.86 -27.77 -19.31
N PHE A 260 9.86 -28.43 -18.77
CA PHE A 260 11.19 -28.46 -19.30
C PHE A 260 11.67 -29.90 -19.44
N ASN A 261 12.57 -30.15 -20.38
CA ASN A 261 13.10 -31.47 -20.66
C ASN A 261 14.40 -31.73 -19.89
N LEU A 262 14.41 -32.80 -19.11
CA LEU A 262 15.61 -33.39 -18.55
C LEU A 262 16.01 -34.60 -19.38
N ALA A 263 17.24 -35.08 -19.20
CA ALA A 263 17.73 -36.29 -19.90
C ALA A 263 16.80 -37.52 -19.77
N ASP A 264 16.10 -37.61 -18.66
CA ASP A 264 15.19 -38.70 -18.29
C ASP A 264 13.71 -38.42 -18.53
N GLY A 265 13.36 -37.28 -19.15
CA GLY A 265 11.97 -36.90 -19.44
C GLY A 265 11.60 -35.48 -19.15
N ALA A 266 10.35 -35.11 -19.45
CA ALA A 266 9.80 -33.79 -19.20
C ALA A 266 9.34 -33.61 -17.73
N VAL A 267 9.72 -32.51 -17.11
CA VAL A 267 9.34 -32.17 -15.74
C VAL A 267 8.64 -30.82 -15.72
N GLU A 268 7.54 -30.72 -14.99
CA GLU A 268 6.85 -29.47 -14.74
C GLU A 268 7.50 -28.72 -13.57
N TRP A 269 7.59 -27.37 -13.67
CA TRP A 269 8.23 -26.54 -12.63
C TRP A 269 7.63 -26.77 -11.24
N ASN A 270 6.31 -26.74 -11.08
CA ASN A 270 5.68 -26.93 -9.77
C ASN A 270 5.97 -28.31 -9.18
N VAL A 271 6.08 -29.36 -10.02
CA VAL A 271 6.46 -30.69 -9.56
C VAL A 271 7.90 -30.69 -9.04
N LEU A 272 8.83 -30.07 -9.78
CA LEU A 272 10.23 -29.94 -9.35
C LEU A 272 10.36 -29.09 -8.09
N ARG A 273 9.70 -27.95 -8.07
CA ARG A 273 9.66 -27.03 -6.92
C ARG A 273 9.20 -27.74 -5.65
N ARG A 274 8.07 -28.46 -5.71
CA ARG A 274 7.56 -29.25 -4.57
C ARG A 274 8.54 -30.31 -4.10
N ALA A 275 9.20 -30.99 -5.03
CA ALA A 275 10.21 -31.99 -4.69
C ALA A 275 11.43 -31.36 -3.99
N ILE A 276 11.86 -30.17 -4.43
CA ILE A 276 12.92 -29.40 -3.78
C ILE A 276 12.47 -28.95 -2.38
N ASN A 277 11.29 -28.33 -2.27
CA ASN A 277 10.74 -27.88 -1.00
C ASN A 277 10.61 -29.03 0.02
N ALA A 278 10.14 -30.20 -0.42
CA ALA A 278 10.07 -31.39 0.41
C ALA A 278 11.45 -31.83 0.94
N LYS A 279 12.49 -31.67 0.12
CA LYS A 279 13.87 -31.97 0.56
C LYS A 279 14.41 -30.91 1.53
N LEU A 280 14.07 -29.64 1.35
CA LEU A 280 14.45 -28.57 2.26
C LEU A 280 13.76 -28.72 3.62
N SER A 281 12.50 -29.17 3.64
CA SER A 281 11.71 -29.35 4.86
C SER A 281 11.98 -30.65 5.59
N ASN A 282 12.86 -31.52 5.07
CA ASN A 282 13.12 -32.81 5.69
C ASN A 282 13.89 -32.69 7.03
N ASP A 283 13.93 -33.78 7.81
CA ASP A 283 14.51 -33.82 9.16
C ASP A 283 16.00 -33.43 9.23
N ARG A 284 16.70 -33.42 8.12
CA ARG A 284 18.13 -33.06 8.08
C ARG A 284 18.34 -31.55 7.92
N ILE A 285 17.57 -30.89 7.03
CA ILE A 285 17.74 -29.47 6.73
C ILE A 285 16.82 -28.61 7.58
N LYS A 286 15.54 -29.05 7.77
CA LYS A 286 14.52 -28.36 8.58
C LYS A 286 14.35 -26.89 8.22
N ALA A 287 14.40 -26.57 6.92
CA ALA A 287 14.15 -25.20 6.49
C ALA A 287 12.74 -24.78 6.89
N HIS A 288 12.62 -23.56 7.42
CA HIS A 288 11.32 -22.96 7.70
C HIS A 288 10.58 -22.68 6.39
N GLU A 289 9.25 -22.64 6.44
CA GLU A 289 8.39 -22.42 5.27
C GLU A 289 8.73 -21.15 4.51
N ASP A 290 9.12 -20.11 5.22
CA ASP A 290 9.55 -18.82 4.66
C ASP A 290 10.81 -18.89 3.78
N LYS A 291 11.59 -20.00 3.89
CA LYS A 291 12.72 -20.31 3.03
C LYS A 291 12.36 -21.28 1.89
N LEU A 292 11.11 -21.63 1.74
CA LEU A 292 10.67 -22.47 0.63
C LEU A 292 10.35 -21.60 -0.60
N MET A 293 10.35 -22.20 -1.76
CA MET A 293 10.07 -21.49 -3.03
C MET A 293 8.58 -21.58 -3.38
N GLY A 294 7.95 -20.44 -3.65
CA GLY A 294 6.61 -20.38 -4.20
C GLY A 294 6.55 -20.67 -5.70
N PRO A 295 5.35 -20.83 -6.28
CA PRO A 295 5.14 -21.19 -7.69
C PRO A 295 5.72 -20.18 -8.69
N PHE A 296 5.79 -18.91 -8.29
CA PHE A 296 6.32 -17.82 -9.13
C PHE A 296 7.78 -17.45 -8.81
N PHE A 297 8.48 -18.30 -8.09
CA PHE A 297 9.91 -18.10 -7.82
C PHE A 297 10.74 -18.02 -9.09
N MET A 298 10.36 -18.84 -10.08
CA MET A 298 10.89 -18.80 -11.43
C MET A 298 9.78 -18.42 -12.41
N LYS A 299 10.06 -17.50 -13.33
CA LYS A 299 9.09 -17.11 -14.36
C LYS A 299 9.09 -18.16 -15.45
N THR A 300 8.03 -18.94 -15.51
CA THR A 300 7.85 -20.06 -16.46
C THR A 300 6.77 -19.80 -17.51
N GLN A 301 6.02 -18.70 -17.37
CA GLN A 301 4.95 -18.28 -18.28
C GLN A 301 5.09 -16.81 -18.64
N ASP A 302 4.62 -16.43 -19.82
CA ASP A 302 4.49 -15.05 -20.25
C ASP A 302 3.25 -14.38 -19.63
N SER A 303 2.97 -13.13 -20.05
CA SER A 303 1.81 -12.37 -19.57
C SER A 303 0.46 -12.93 -20.02
N THR A 304 0.43 -13.82 -21.01
CA THR A 304 -0.78 -14.49 -21.52
C THR A 304 -1.02 -15.84 -20.85
N GLY A 305 -0.09 -16.31 -20.00
CA GLY A 305 -0.11 -17.63 -19.38
C GLY A 305 0.44 -18.73 -20.28
N THR A 306 1.08 -18.37 -21.40
CA THR A 306 1.74 -19.33 -22.28
C THR A 306 3.08 -19.75 -21.67
N CYS A 307 3.36 -21.07 -21.67
CA CYS A 307 4.63 -21.60 -21.18
C CYS A 307 5.80 -21.04 -22.00
N LEU A 308 6.79 -20.50 -21.31
CA LEU A 308 8.03 -20.01 -21.94
C LEU A 308 8.92 -21.15 -22.40
N PHE A 309 8.81 -22.34 -21.78
CA PHE A 309 9.63 -23.51 -22.05
C PHE A 309 8.74 -24.60 -22.67
N THR A 310 8.89 -24.89 -23.96
CA THR A 310 8.10 -25.89 -24.69
C THR A 310 8.90 -27.18 -24.89
N LEU A 311 8.19 -28.32 -24.90
CA LEU A 311 8.72 -29.62 -25.20
C LEU A 311 9.49 -29.62 -26.56
N GLY A 312 10.78 -29.99 -26.55
CA GLY A 312 11.52 -30.29 -27.76
C GLY A 312 12.78 -29.48 -28.04
N HIS A 313 13.11 -28.47 -27.25
CA HIS A 313 14.41 -27.81 -27.30
C HIS A 313 15.23 -28.16 -26.07
N GLU A 314 16.51 -28.50 -26.25
CA GLU A 314 17.49 -28.51 -25.15
C GLU A 314 17.65 -27.07 -24.71
N ASP A 315 16.90 -26.69 -23.63
CA ASP A 315 16.83 -25.32 -23.22
C ASP A 315 18.07 -24.97 -22.38
N GLU A 316 19.13 -24.55 -23.06
CA GLU A 316 20.25 -23.84 -22.41
C GLU A 316 19.72 -22.65 -21.58
N GLU A 317 18.67 -21.98 -22.06
CA GLU A 317 18.03 -20.87 -21.39
C GLU A 317 17.33 -21.28 -20.07
N PHE A 318 16.63 -22.42 -20.04
CA PHE A 318 16.08 -22.96 -18.80
C PHE A 318 17.18 -23.34 -17.81
N SER A 319 18.20 -24.07 -18.28
CA SER A 319 19.32 -24.52 -17.43
C SER A 319 20.06 -23.34 -16.83
N THR A 320 20.30 -22.31 -17.61
CA THR A 320 20.90 -21.06 -17.16
C THR A 320 20.01 -20.37 -16.11
N LEU A 321 18.73 -20.17 -16.41
CA LEU A 321 17.78 -19.53 -15.48
C LEU A 321 17.61 -20.32 -14.18
N PHE A 322 17.58 -21.65 -14.26
CA PHE A 322 17.49 -22.52 -13.09
C PHE A 322 18.75 -22.43 -12.22
N CYS A 323 19.94 -22.45 -12.83
CA CYS A 323 21.18 -22.27 -12.09
C CYS A 323 21.28 -20.90 -11.44
N GLU A 324 20.98 -19.84 -12.18
CA GLU A 324 21.10 -18.46 -11.69
C GLU A 324 20.08 -18.11 -10.59
N LYS A 325 18.89 -18.68 -10.64
CA LYS A 325 17.85 -18.38 -9.65
C LYS A 325 17.71 -19.43 -8.57
N VAL A 326 17.52 -20.69 -8.96
CA VAL A 326 17.18 -21.75 -8.02
C VAL A 326 18.41 -22.28 -7.30
N ILE A 327 19.45 -22.65 -8.06
CA ILE A 327 20.65 -23.21 -7.44
C ILE A 327 21.38 -22.18 -6.60
N MET A 328 21.47 -20.94 -7.05
CA MET A 328 22.07 -19.86 -6.27
C MET A 328 21.28 -19.61 -4.98
N TYR A 329 19.96 -19.53 -5.04
CA TYR A 329 19.12 -19.41 -3.86
C TYR A 329 19.31 -20.56 -2.85
N LEU A 330 19.31 -21.80 -3.34
CA LEU A 330 19.53 -22.98 -2.51
C LEU A 330 20.90 -22.93 -1.81
N PHE A 331 21.91 -22.45 -2.50
CA PHE A 331 23.27 -22.37 -1.99
C PHE A 331 23.45 -21.21 -0.98
N GLU A 332 22.88 -20.05 -1.27
CA GLU A 332 23.10 -18.85 -0.47
C GLU A 332 22.14 -18.71 0.71
N ASP A 333 20.88 -19.09 0.54
CA ASP A 333 19.80 -18.72 1.47
C ASP A 333 19.09 -19.91 2.12
N ALA A 334 18.74 -20.92 1.34
CA ALA A 334 17.81 -21.96 1.81
C ALA A 334 18.50 -23.10 2.59
N ALA A 335 19.74 -23.44 2.26
CA ALA A 335 20.45 -24.60 2.83
C ALA A 335 21.39 -24.24 4.00
N LYS A 336 21.46 -22.97 4.36
CA LYS A 336 22.16 -22.48 5.56
C LYS A 336 21.20 -22.44 6.72
#